data_d680ab009ff6ea7471dd6a68976b6594
#
_entry.id   d680ab009ff6ea7471dd6a68976b6594
#
_cell.length_a   1.000
_cell.length_b   1.000
_cell.length_c   1.000
_cell.angle_alpha   90.00
_cell.angle_beta   90.00
_cell.angle_gamma   90.00
#
_symmetry.space_group_name_H-M   'P 1'
#
loop_
_entity.id
_entity.type
_entity.pdbx_description
1 polymer ?
#
loop_
_entity_poly.entity_id
_entity_poly.type
_entity_poly.pdbx_seq_one_letter_code
_entity_poly.pdbx_strand_id
1 'polypeptide(L)'
;MIEVKVKDAALREAAMQDMDAFLGVFINATKEAIGGELNAENMQQLSVAQITLLAYDILHEEVMDGGFVQLIYNGYGGFIFDNSFAKVLRDWGLRDLAKMLFAVRKLYKEYGEKIQRECSDDEFMAMFEQFPEFDDYDDEFVENEEDWTEAVARYVDEYIEEFVVIEE
;
A
#
# COMPACT_ATOMS: atom_id res chain seq x y z
N MET A 1 10.83 8.33 17.29
CA MET A 1 10.67 7.56 16.05
C MET A 1 11.99 6.91 15.67
N ILE A 2 11.92 5.76 15.03
CA ILE A 2 13.13 5.05 14.57
C ILE A 2 13.74 5.79 13.37
N GLU A 3 15.06 5.74 13.27
CA GLU A 3 15.78 6.33 12.14
C GLU A 3 15.97 5.26 11.06
N VAL A 4 15.52 5.57 9.83
CA VAL A 4 15.68 4.68 8.68
C VAL A 4 16.79 5.22 7.82
N LYS A 5 17.87 4.46 7.66
CA LYS A 5 19.07 4.89 6.92
C LYS A 5 19.20 4.17 5.59
N VAL A 6 19.58 4.92 4.56
CA VAL A 6 19.78 4.40 3.21
C VAL A 6 21.07 4.99 2.62
N LYS A 7 21.83 4.17 1.89
CA LYS A 7 23.03 4.64 1.20
C LYS A 7 22.65 5.42 -0.06
N ASP A 8 23.31 6.56 -0.27
CA ASP A 8 23.11 7.40 -1.46
C ASP A 8 23.37 6.58 -2.75
N ALA A 9 24.41 5.76 -2.77
CA ALA A 9 24.72 4.92 -3.93
C ALA A 9 23.60 3.93 -4.26
N ALA A 10 22.94 3.37 -3.24
CA ALA A 10 21.82 2.43 -3.43
C ALA A 10 20.62 3.14 -4.07
N LEU A 11 20.31 4.37 -3.63
CA LEU A 11 19.23 5.16 -4.22
C LEU A 11 19.51 5.52 -5.68
N ARG A 12 20.73 5.94 -5.99
CA ARG A 12 21.12 6.31 -7.35
C ARG A 12 21.04 5.11 -8.30
N GLU A 13 21.54 3.97 -7.87
CA GLU A 13 21.50 2.73 -8.66
C GLU A 13 20.05 2.30 -8.93
N ALA A 14 19.21 2.30 -7.91
CA ALA A 14 17.81 1.94 -8.04
C ALA A 14 17.05 2.90 -8.95
N ALA A 15 17.30 4.20 -8.86
CA ALA A 15 16.67 5.21 -9.70
C ALA A 15 17.04 5.05 -11.18
N MET A 16 18.19 4.47 -11.47
CA MET A 16 18.62 4.19 -12.84
C MET A 16 17.94 2.94 -13.43
N GLN A 17 17.37 2.08 -12.59
CA GLN A 17 16.67 0.88 -13.03
C GLN A 17 15.21 1.20 -13.38
N ASP A 18 14.39 1.49 -12.38
CA ASP A 18 12.98 1.85 -12.55
C ASP A 18 12.42 2.41 -11.24
N MET A 19 11.16 2.85 -11.28
CA MET A 19 10.50 3.43 -10.10
C MET A 19 10.20 2.39 -9.02
N ASP A 20 9.95 1.14 -9.40
CA ASP A 20 9.71 0.07 -8.44
C ASP A 20 10.97 -0.23 -7.64
N ALA A 21 12.13 -0.29 -8.29
CA ALA A 21 13.42 -0.46 -7.64
C ALA A 21 13.71 0.72 -6.71
N PHE A 22 13.43 1.93 -7.16
CA PHE A 22 13.61 3.14 -6.36
C PHE A 22 12.78 3.09 -5.08
N LEU A 23 11.47 2.85 -5.19
CA LEU A 23 10.58 2.73 -4.04
C LEU A 23 10.99 1.56 -3.15
N GLY A 24 11.45 0.47 -3.74
CA GLY A 24 11.91 -0.72 -3.02
C GLY A 24 13.01 -0.43 -2.02
N VAL A 25 13.92 0.51 -2.33
CA VAL A 25 14.98 0.90 -1.39
C VAL A 25 14.38 1.46 -0.11
N PHE A 26 13.40 2.37 -0.22
CA PHE A 26 12.73 2.96 0.94
C PHE A 26 11.91 1.94 1.72
N ILE A 27 11.14 1.13 1.01
CA ILE A 27 10.27 0.11 1.61
C ILE A 27 11.10 -0.93 2.38
N ASN A 28 12.14 -1.47 1.75
CA ASN A 28 12.97 -2.49 2.35
C ASN A 28 13.76 -1.96 3.55
N ALA A 29 14.30 -0.75 3.44
CA ALA A 29 15.03 -0.13 4.55
C ALA A 29 14.11 0.12 5.75
N THR A 30 12.86 0.55 5.50
CA THR A 30 11.88 0.77 6.55
C THR A 30 11.49 -0.54 7.23
N LYS A 31 11.22 -1.58 6.46
CA LYS A 31 10.90 -2.91 7.00
C LYS A 31 12.06 -3.47 7.82
N GLU A 32 13.28 -3.33 7.33
CA GLU A 32 14.47 -3.77 8.06
C GLU A 32 14.61 -3.03 9.39
N ALA A 33 14.37 -1.72 9.39
CA ALA A 33 14.47 -0.91 10.60
C ALA A 33 13.46 -1.31 11.67
N ILE A 34 12.28 -1.79 11.29
CA ILE A 34 11.25 -2.21 12.24
C ILE A 34 11.28 -3.72 12.52
N GLY A 35 12.21 -4.44 11.93
CA GLY A 35 12.41 -5.86 12.19
C GLY A 35 11.59 -6.81 11.34
N GLY A 36 10.95 -6.33 10.29
CA GLY A 36 10.15 -7.16 9.37
C GLY A 36 8.86 -6.50 8.93
N GLU A 37 7.80 -7.27 8.83
CA GLU A 37 6.52 -6.76 8.35
C GLU A 37 5.87 -5.81 9.35
N LEU A 38 5.07 -4.88 8.83
CA LEU A 38 4.36 -3.89 9.62
C LEU A 38 3.30 -4.54 10.51
N ASN A 39 3.25 -4.10 11.78
CA ASN A 39 2.22 -4.52 12.73
C ASN A 39 1.84 -3.34 13.65
N ALA A 40 0.83 -3.54 14.50
CA ALA A 40 0.34 -2.47 15.38
C ALA A 40 1.40 -1.93 16.33
N GLU A 41 2.33 -2.79 16.77
CA GLU A 41 3.39 -2.39 17.69
C GLU A 41 4.49 -1.58 17.01
N ASN A 42 5.07 -2.11 15.91
CA ASN A 42 6.20 -1.43 15.25
C ASN A 42 5.76 -0.20 14.45
N MET A 43 4.49 -0.12 14.07
CA MET A 43 3.92 1.05 13.39
C MET A 43 4.12 2.33 14.21
N GLN A 44 4.12 2.21 15.54
CA GLN A 44 4.31 3.36 16.43
C GLN A 44 5.71 3.98 16.32
N GLN A 45 6.66 3.26 15.74
CA GLN A 45 8.03 3.75 15.53
C GLN A 45 8.20 4.56 14.24
N LEU A 46 7.17 4.56 13.39
CA LEU A 46 7.23 5.16 12.06
C LEU A 46 6.45 6.47 11.98
N SER A 47 6.87 7.33 11.04
CA SER A 47 6.12 8.54 10.70
C SER A 47 4.90 8.17 9.85
N VAL A 48 3.96 9.12 9.73
CA VAL A 48 2.78 8.95 8.86
C VAL A 48 3.21 8.70 7.41
N ALA A 49 4.24 9.40 6.93
CA ALA A 49 4.75 9.22 5.57
C ALA A 49 5.27 7.80 5.35
N GLN A 50 6.06 7.28 6.28
CA GLN A 50 6.60 5.92 6.21
C GLN A 50 5.50 4.86 6.24
N ILE A 51 4.53 5.02 7.14
CA ILE A 51 3.38 4.11 7.23
C ILE A 51 2.58 4.14 5.92
N THR A 52 2.36 5.32 5.36
CA THR A 52 1.60 5.47 4.12
C THR A 52 2.31 4.77 2.94
N LEU A 53 3.63 4.87 2.86
CA LEU A 53 4.39 4.18 1.82
C LEU A 53 4.25 2.65 1.97
N LEU A 54 4.38 2.13 3.18
CA LEU A 54 4.21 0.68 3.41
C LEU A 54 2.77 0.24 3.15
N ALA A 55 1.79 1.08 3.47
CA ALA A 55 0.39 0.80 3.17
C ALA A 55 0.15 0.76 1.66
N TYR A 56 0.76 1.66 0.90
CA TYR A 56 0.66 1.64 -0.56
C TYR A 56 1.26 0.36 -1.14
N ASP A 57 2.40 -0.09 -0.61
CA ASP A 57 3.03 -1.33 -1.04
C ASP A 57 2.11 -2.54 -0.81
N ILE A 58 1.47 -2.61 0.34
CA ILE A 58 0.50 -3.68 0.66
C ILE A 58 -0.70 -3.60 -0.30
N LEU A 59 -1.27 -2.42 -0.48
CA LEU A 59 -2.38 -2.20 -1.39
C LEU A 59 -2.03 -2.67 -2.81
N HIS A 60 -0.88 -2.26 -3.31
CA HIS A 60 -0.40 -2.59 -4.65
C HIS A 60 -0.24 -4.10 -4.82
N GLU A 61 0.47 -4.75 -3.91
CA GLU A 61 0.72 -6.19 -3.99
C GLU A 61 -0.58 -6.99 -3.92
N GLU A 62 -1.47 -6.67 -2.98
CA GLU A 62 -2.69 -7.43 -2.77
C GLU A 62 -3.68 -7.25 -3.92
N VAL A 63 -3.90 -6.02 -4.37
CA VAL A 63 -4.87 -5.76 -5.43
C VAL A 63 -4.37 -6.26 -6.78
N MET A 64 -3.08 -6.11 -7.08
CA MET A 64 -2.51 -6.62 -8.32
C MET A 64 -2.51 -8.15 -8.38
N ASP A 65 -2.39 -8.82 -7.23
CA ASP A 65 -2.38 -10.28 -7.17
C ASP A 65 -3.78 -10.88 -7.15
N GLY A 66 -4.70 -10.35 -6.34
CA GLY A 66 -6.02 -10.95 -6.16
C GLY A 66 -7.17 -9.97 -5.90
N GLY A 67 -6.96 -8.67 -6.16
CA GLY A 67 -8.01 -7.68 -6.02
C GLY A 67 -8.32 -7.29 -4.59
N PHE A 68 -9.31 -6.42 -4.42
CA PHE A 68 -9.73 -5.95 -3.10
C PHE A 68 -10.29 -7.05 -2.21
N VAL A 69 -10.92 -8.07 -2.80
CA VAL A 69 -11.41 -9.23 -2.03
C VAL A 69 -10.25 -9.90 -1.31
N GLN A 70 -9.13 -10.13 -2.01
CA GLN A 70 -7.93 -10.71 -1.39
C GLN A 70 -7.37 -9.82 -0.29
N LEU A 71 -7.28 -8.52 -0.53
CA LEU A 71 -6.80 -7.56 0.46
C LEU A 71 -7.62 -7.65 1.76
N ILE A 72 -8.93 -7.70 1.64
CA ILE A 72 -9.84 -7.79 2.78
C ILE A 72 -9.72 -9.17 3.45
N TYR A 73 -9.71 -10.23 2.66
CA TYR A 73 -9.58 -11.61 3.17
C TYR A 73 -8.30 -11.78 4.00
N ASN A 74 -7.21 -11.20 3.54
CA ASN A 74 -5.92 -11.30 4.23
C ASN A 74 -5.81 -10.39 5.46
N GLY A 75 -6.87 -9.68 5.80
CA GLY A 75 -6.95 -8.91 7.04
C GLY A 75 -6.47 -7.47 6.97
N TYR A 76 -6.19 -6.95 5.78
CA TYR A 76 -5.68 -5.58 5.63
C TYR A 76 -6.77 -4.51 5.52
N GLY A 77 -8.05 -4.91 5.47
CA GLY A 77 -9.16 -3.97 5.26
C GLY A 77 -9.17 -2.84 6.29
N GLY A 78 -9.10 -3.18 7.59
CA GLY A 78 -9.10 -2.19 8.65
C GLY A 78 -7.94 -1.22 8.54
N PHE A 79 -6.75 -1.73 8.23
CA PHE A 79 -5.55 -0.91 8.09
C PHE A 79 -5.67 0.06 6.90
N ILE A 80 -6.17 -0.41 5.77
CA ILE A 80 -6.27 0.41 4.54
C ILE A 80 -7.45 1.39 4.61
N PHE A 81 -8.62 0.94 5.09
CA PHE A 81 -9.87 1.71 4.98
C PHE A 81 -10.25 2.49 6.23
N ASP A 82 -9.83 2.06 7.42
CA ASP A 82 -10.29 2.64 8.68
C ASP A 82 -9.29 3.62 9.31
N ASN A 83 -8.27 4.02 8.58
CA ASN A 83 -7.32 5.04 9.04
C ASN A 83 -7.17 6.17 7.99
N SER A 84 -6.20 7.04 8.17
CA SER A 84 -6.03 8.23 7.33
C SER A 84 -5.30 7.98 6.00
N PHE A 85 -5.06 6.73 5.61
CA PHE A 85 -4.27 6.39 4.43
C PHE A 85 -4.78 7.07 3.16
N ALA A 86 -6.06 6.94 2.84
CA ALA A 86 -6.63 7.54 1.64
C ALA A 86 -6.49 9.07 1.64
N LYS A 87 -6.70 9.69 2.81
CA LYS A 87 -6.56 11.12 2.96
C LYS A 87 -5.11 11.58 2.71
N VAL A 88 -4.15 10.83 3.22
CA VAL A 88 -2.73 11.15 3.01
C VAL A 88 -2.37 10.99 1.53
N LEU A 89 -2.84 9.94 0.87
CA LEU A 89 -2.63 9.76 -0.57
C LEU A 89 -3.21 10.94 -1.37
N ARG A 90 -4.37 11.44 -0.98
CA ARG A 90 -4.95 12.62 -1.62
C ARG A 90 -4.01 13.82 -1.48
N ASP A 91 -3.42 14.00 -0.30
CA ASP A 91 -2.47 15.07 -0.04
C ASP A 91 -1.18 14.90 -0.86
N TRP A 92 -0.81 13.67 -1.21
CA TRP A 92 0.31 13.38 -2.10
C TRP A 92 -0.02 13.59 -3.58
N GLY A 93 -1.24 13.96 -3.90
CA GLY A 93 -1.68 14.22 -5.27
C GLY A 93 -2.41 13.06 -5.94
N LEU A 94 -2.61 11.93 -5.25
CA LEU A 94 -3.32 10.77 -5.79
C LEU A 94 -4.83 10.88 -5.50
N ARG A 95 -5.46 11.90 -6.08
CA ARG A 95 -6.88 12.20 -5.84
C ARG A 95 -7.81 11.10 -6.32
N ASP A 96 -7.54 10.55 -7.50
CA ASP A 96 -8.37 9.49 -8.09
C ASP A 96 -8.30 8.21 -7.27
N LEU A 97 -7.10 7.83 -6.83
CA LEU A 97 -6.93 6.67 -5.97
C LEU A 97 -7.62 6.88 -4.62
N ALA A 98 -7.48 8.05 -4.02
CA ALA A 98 -8.14 8.36 -2.76
C ALA A 98 -9.66 8.25 -2.89
N LYS A 99 -10.23 8.79 -3.98
CA LYS A 99 -11.66 8.71 -4.27
C LYS A 99 -12.12 7.25 -4.39
N MET A 100 -11.33 6.45 -5.11
CA MET A 100 -11.61 5.01 -5.23
C MET A 100 -11.62 4.34 -3.86
N LEU A 101 -10.61 4.61 -3.02
CA LEU A 101 -10.51 3.99 -1.70
C LEU A 101 -11.69 4.36 -0.80
N PHE A 102 -12.19 5.60 -0.87
CA PHE A 102 -13.39 5.98 -0.15
C PHE A 102 -14.64 5.22 -0.65
N ALA A 103 -14.73 4.96 -1.95
CA ALA A 103 -15.83 4.17 -2.52
C ALA A 103 -15.72 2.70 -2.11
N VAL A 104 -14.53 2.11 -2.20
CA VAL A 104 -14.29 0.70 -1.80
C VAL A 104 -14.51 0.51 -0.30
N ARG A 105 -14.20 1.53 0.51
CA ARG A 105 -14.47 1.48 1.96
C ARG A 105 -15.93 1.20 2.26
N LYS A 106 -16.85 1.76 1.48
CA LYS A 106 -18.29 1.50 1.65
C LYS A 106 -18.62 0.03 1.42
N LEU A 107 -18.01 -0.57 0.39
CA LEU A 107 -18.16 -2.01 0.14
C LEU A 107 -17.51 -2.84 1.26
N TYR A 108 -16.37 -2.42 1.76
CA TYR A 108 -15.73 -3.07 2.90
C TYR A 108 -16.64 -3.07 4.14
N LYS A 109 -17.29 -1.95 4.43
CA LYS A 109 -18.23 -1.87 5.56
C LYS A 109 -19.42 -2.79 5.39
N GLU A 110 -19.88 -2.99 4.15
CA GLU A 110 -21.02 -3.85 3.87
C GLU A 110 -20.64 -5.34 3.83
N TYR A 111 -19.52 -5.69 3.20
CA TYR A 111 -19.17 -7.10 2.91
C TYR A 111 -17.96 -7.62 3.66
N GLY A 112 -17.21 -6.78 4.38
CA GLY A 112 -15.95 -7.17 4.99
C GLY A 112 -16.03 -8.40 5.90
N GLU A 113 -17.05 -8.48 6.75
CA GLU A 113 -17.23 -9.63 7.64
C GLU A 113 -17.52 -10.91 6.89
N LYS A 114 -18.23 -10.82 5.77
CA LYS A 114 -18.54 -11.99 4.93
C LYS A 114 -17.30 -12.49 4.20
N ILE A 115 -16.37 -11.60 3.87
CA ILE A 115 -15.12 -11.93 3.18
C ILE A 115 -14.10 -12.49 4.18
N GLN A 116 -14.00 -11.89 5.38
CA GLN A 116 -12.99 -12.23 6.40
C GLN A 116 -13.40 -13.44 7.26
N ARG A 117 -13.87 -14.49 6.63
CA ARG A 117 -14.24 -15.73 7.33
C ARG A 117 -13.22 -16.82 6.99
N GLU A 118 -13.08 -17.79 7.88
CA GLU A 118 -12.32 -18.99 7.58
C GLU A 118 -13.04 -19.79 6.48
N CYS A 119 -12.30 -20.22 5.48
CA CYS A 119 -12.86 -20.97 4.38
C CYS A 119 -11.79 -21.84 3.74
N SER A 120 -12.24 -22.87 2.97
CA SER A 120 -11.35 -23.68 2.17
C SER A 120 -10.82 -22.89 0.98
N ASP A 121 -9.80 -23.44 0.29
CA ASP A 121 -9.26 -22.81 -0.92
C ASP A 121 -10.35 -22.66 -1.99
N ASP A 122 -11.22 -23.66 -2.14
CA ASP A 122 -12.32 -23.61 -3.11
C ASP A 122 -13.34 -22.52 -2.75
N GLU A 123 -13.66 -22.37 -1.46
CA GLU A 123 -14.55 -21.31 -0.98
C GLU A 123 -13.94 -19.93 -1.19
N PHE A 124 -12.63 -19.77 -0.94
CA PHE A 124 -11.93 -18.52 -1.19
C PHE A 124 -11.96 -18.15 -2.67
N MET A 125 -11.69 -19.10 -3.56
CA MET A 125 -11.74 -18.87 -5.00
C MET A 125 -13.15 -18.45 -5.46
N ALA A 126 -14.20 -19.03 -4.83
CA ALA A 126 -15.58 -18.68 -5.14
C ALA A 126 -15.98 -17.28 -4.66
N MET A 127 -15.27 -16.70 -3.70
CA MET A 127 -15.59 -15.36 -3.20
C MET A 127 -15.51 -14.29 -4.29
N PHE A 128 -14.60 -14.44 -5.25
CA PHE A 128 -14.48 -13.47 -6.34
C PHE A 128 -15.78 -13.40 -7.16
N GLU A 129 -16.50 -14.51 -7.29
CA GLU A 129 -17.79 -14.54 -7.97
C GLU A 129 -18.94 -14.05 -7.07
N GLN A 130 -18.79 -14.18 -5.75
CA GLN A 130 -19.80 -13.77 -4.79
C GLN A 130 -19.85 -12.26 -4.56
N PHE A 131 -18.74 -11.57 -4.81
CA PHE A 131 -18.61 -10.12 -4.55
C PHE A 131 -18.17 -9.37 -5.79
N PRO A 132 -18.95 -9.42 -6.89
CA PRO A 132 -18.56 -8.75 -8.15
C PRO A 132 -18.54 -7.23 -8.05
N GLU A 133 -19.07 -6.66 -6.97
CA GLU A 133 -19.08 -5.22 -6.73
C GLU A 133 -17.67 -4.63 -6.68
N PHE A 134 -16.65 -5.45 -6.39
CA PHE A 134 -15.25 -5.02 -6.36
C PHE A 134 -14.57 -5.05 -7.73
N ASP A 135 -15.13 -5.76 -8.71
CA ASP A 135 -14.47 -6.03 -9.99
C ASP A 135 -14.08 -4.75 -10.75
N ASP A 136 -14.99 -3.77 -10.83
CA ASP A 136 -14.71 -2.53 -11.54
C ASP A 136 -13.56 -1.74 -10.88
N TYR A 137 -13.48 -1.79 -9.55
CA TYR A 137 -12.40 -1.13 -8.81
C TYR A 137 -11.08 -1.86 -8.98
N ASP A 138 -11.10 -3.19 -9.03
CA ASP A 138 -9.91 -3.99 -9.32
C ASP A 138 -9.36 -3.63 -10.70
N ASP A 139 -10.23 -3.57 -11.71
CA ASP A 139 -9.86 -3.23 -13.07
C ASP A 139 -9.32 -1.81 -13.18
N GLU A 140 -9.96 -0.86 -12.52
CA GLU A 140 -9.50 0.53 -12.48
C GLU A 140 -8.12 0.65 -11.85
N PHE A 141 -7.87 -0.12 -10.78
CA PHE A 141 -6.55 -0.13 -10.15
C PHE A 141 -5.48 -0.64 -11.12
N VAL A 142 -5.74 -1.75 -11.79
CA VAL A 142 -4.81 -2.34 -12.76
C VAL A 142 -4.51 -1.35 -13.89
N GLU A 143 -5.53 -0.67 -14.40
CA GLU A 143 -5.37 0.31 -15.49
C GLU A 143 -4.52 1.52 -15.09
N ASN A 144 -4.60 1.95 -13.83
CA ASN A 144 -3.95 3.18 -13.36
C ASN A 144 -2.71 2.92 -12.49
N GLU A 145 -2.36 1.67 -12.26
CA GLU A 145 -1.30 1.25 -11.34
C GLU A 145 0.02 1.95 -11.61
N GLU A 146 0.46 1.99 -12.86
CA GLU A 146 1.74 2.62 -13.23
C GLU A 146 1.73 4.12 -12.93
N ASP A 147 0.65 4.82 -13.27
CA ASP A 147 0.53 6.25 -13.03
C ASP A 147 0.50 6.56 -11.54
N TRP A 148 -0.21 5.76 -10.77
CA TRP A 148 -0.29 5.95 -9.32
C TRP A 148 1.05 5.64 -8.64
N THR A 149 1.72 4.57 -9.06
CA THR A 149 3.06 4.24 -8.53
C THR A 149 4.07 5.34 -8.88
N GLU A 150 4.00 5.89 -10.09
CA GLU A 150 4.82 7.03 -10.48
C GLU A 150 4.56 8.25 -9.59
N ALA A 151 3.30 8.53 -9.26
CA ALA A 151 2.97 9.66 -8.38
C ALA A 151 3.52 9.44 -6.97
N VAL A 152 3.44 8.22 -6.45
CA VAL A 152 4.04 7.87 -5.15
C VAL A 152 5.57 8.06 -5.20
N ALA A 153 6.22 7.55 -6.24
CA ALA A 153 7.67 7.67 -6.41
C ALA A 153 8.11 9.14 -6.50
N ARG A 154 7.32 9.95 -7.20
CA ARG A 154 7.59 11.39 -7.34
C ARG A 154 7.49 12.11 -6.00
N TYR A 155 6.48 11.79 -5.20
CA TYR A 155 6.35 12.35 -3.86
C TYR A 155 7.54 11.95 -2.97
N VAL A 156 7.88 10.67 -2.97
CA VAL A 156 9.01 10.17 -2.17
C VAL A 156 10.32 10.84 -2.58
N ASP A 157 10.57 11.00 -3.89
CA ASP A 157 11.76 11.65 -4.41
C ASP A 157 11.84 13.12 -3.99
N GLU A 158 10.71 13.82 -3.99
CA GLU A 158 10.62 15.22 -3.61
C GLU A 158 10.82 15.44 -2.09
N TYR A 159 10.35 14.48 -1.28
CA TYR A 159 10.34 14.59 0.18
C TYR A 159 11.13 13.44 0.84
N ILE A 160 12.30 13.12 0.32
CA ILE A 160 13.15 12.01 0.79
C ILE A 160 13.33 12.04 2.31
N GLU A 161 13.52 13.22 2.88
CA GLU A 161 13.78 13.41 4.31
C GLU A 161 12.60 12.99 5.20
N GLU A 162 11.39 12.87 4.66
CA GLU A 162 10.25 12.36 5.42
C GLU A 162 10.30 10.83 5.59
N PHE A 163 11.12 10.16 4.81
CA PHE A 163 11.16 8.70 4.74
C PHE A 163 12.45 8.11 5.30
N VAL A 164 13.60 8.71 4.98
CA VAL A 164 14.91 8.15 5.31
C VAL A 164 15.93 9.25 5.59
N VAL A 165 17.04 8.82 6.20
CA VAL A 165 18.27 9.60 6.31
C VAL A 165 19.28 9.01 5.32
N ILE A 166 19.82 9.85 4.44
CA ILE A 166 20.78 9.41 3.44
C ILE A 166 22.18 9.38 4.07
N GLU A 167 22.88 8.27 3.89
CA GLU A 167 24.28 8.10 4.25
C GLU A 167 25.13 8.06 2.98
N GLU A 168 26.26 8.72 3.01
CA GLU A 168 27.23 8.68 1.90
C GLU A 168 28.14 7.44 1.94
#